data_6d5dd086be5ca2d0c8cba7b3cc1bb3ff
#
_entry.id   6d5dd086be5ca2d0c8cba7b3cc1bb3ff
#
_cell.length_a   1.000
_cell.length_b   1.000
_cell.length_c   1.000
_cell.angle_alpha   90.00
_cell.angle_beta   90.00
_cell.angle_gamma   90.00
#
_symmetry.space_group_name_H-M   'P 1'
#
loop_
_entity.id
_entity.type
_entity.pdbx_description
1 polymer ?
#
loop_
_entity_poly.entity_id
_entity_poly.type
_entity_poly.pdbx_seq_one_letter_code
_entity_poly.pdbx_strand_id
1 'polypeptide(L)' 'MSDFKNIFQGKECGQPGEPAHGRLVSTEILFYPGEEVTYSCHTGYVLAGRDRRVCGEDGTWSGALPSCSKWMNP' A
#
# COMPACT_ATOMS: atom_id res chain seq x y z
N MET A 1 -10.47 27.76 -11.59
CA MET A 1 -10.19 27.80 -10.76
C MET A 1 -9.47 26.88 -10.10
N SER A 2 -8.60 27.05 -9.74
CA SER A 2 -7.71 26.23 -9.14
C SER A 2 -8.18 25.60 -7.94
N ASP A 3 -9.35 25.79 -7.68
CA ASP A 3 -9.78 25.31 -6.46
C ASP A 3 -9.91 23.89 -6.32
N PHE A 4 -9.92 23.16 -7.39
CA PHE A 4 -10.02 21.78 -7.25
C PHE A 4 -8.90 21.24 -6.46
N LYS A 5 -7.75 21.83 -6.54
CA LYS A 5 -6.69 21.30 -5.80
C LYS A 5 -6.95 21.45 -4.37
N ASN A 6 -7.61 22.46 -3.99
CA ASN A 6 -7.85 22.65 -2.60
C ASN A 6 -8.87 21.74 -2.04
N ILE A 7 -9.70 21.21 -2.87
CA ILE A 7 -10.70 20.31 -2.41
C ILE A 7 -10.04 19.02 -2.00
N PHE A 8 -8.99 18.63 -2.70
CA PHE A 8 -8.31 17.43 -2.36
C PHE A 8 -7.07 17.81 -1.60
N GLN A 9 -7.22 18.29 -0.45
CA GLN A 9 -6.19 18.79 0.27
C GLN A 9 -5.11 17.93 0.64
N GLY A 10 -5.28 16.77 0.84
CA GLY A 10 -4.26 15.91 1.35
C GLY A 10 -3.13 15.77 0.40
N LYS A 11 -1.99 15.41 0.88
CA LYS A 11 -0.86 15.14 0.06
C LYS A 11 -0.92 13.75 -0.46
N GLU A 12 -0.48 13.57 -1.71
CA GLU A 12 -0.40 12.23 -2.23
C GLU A 12 0.59 11.46 -1.42
N CYS A 13 0.36 10.20 -1.26
CA CYS A 13 1.29 9.33 -0.59
C CYS A 13 2.31 8.87 -1.62
N GLY A 14 3.53 8.66 -1.21
CA GLY A 14 4.54 8.16 -2.10
C GLY A 14 4.26 6.70 -2.41
N GLN A 15 5.18 6.07 -3.09
CA GLN A 15 5.01 4.66 -3.41
C GLN A 15 4.96 3.87 -2.13
N PRO A 16 4.00 2.97 -2.01
CA PRO A 16 3.88 2.23 -0.77
C PRO A 16 4.93 1.15 -0.59
N GLY A 17 5.67 0.82 -1.61
CA GLY A 17 6.67 -0.22 -1.51
C GLY A 17 6.07 -1.58 -1.70
N GLU A 18 6.91 -2.58 -1.79
CA GLU A 18 6.48 -3.96 -1.92
C GLU A 18 7.34 -4.84 -1.07
N PRO A 19 6.76 -5.86 -0.48
CA PRO A 19 7.59 -6.80 0.30
C PRO A 19 8.37 -7.69 -0.64
N ALA A 20 9.49 -8.21 -0.14
CA ALA A 20 10.23 -9.19 -0.91
C ALA A 20 9.33 -10.39 -1.13
N HIS A 21 9.36 -10.97 -2.29
CA HIS A 21 8.55 -12.14 -2.66
C HIS A 21 7.06 -11.83 -2.64
N GLY A 22 6.72 -10.58 -2.82
CA GLY A 22 5.32 -10.19 -2.88
C GLY A 22 5.15 -9.03 -3.83
N ARG A 23 3.95 -8.53 -3.92
CA ARG A 23 3.67 -7.43 -4.82
C ARG A 23 2.50 -6.62 -4.38
N LEU A 24 2.43 -5.43 -4.91
CA LEU A 24 1.33 -4.53 -4.68
C LEU A 24 0.28 -4.83 -5.73
N VAL A 25 -0.95 -5.03 -5.27
CA VAL A 25 -2.03 -5.30 -6.19
C VAL A 25 -2.69 -3.97 -6.50
N SER A 26 -2.18 -3.29 -7.50
CA SER A 26 -2.72 -1.99 -7.88
C SER A 26 -2.17 -1.60 -9.23
N THR A 27 -2.95 -0.86 -9.97
CA THR A 27 -2.47 -0.35 -11.24
C THR A 27 -2.27 1.16 -11.13
N GLU A 28 -2.45 1.72 -9.95
CA GLU A 28 -2.30 3.16 -9.78
C GLU A 28 -0.85 3.54 -9.62
N ILE A 29 -0.52 4.74 -9.99
CA ILE A 29 0.80 5.24 -9.75
C ILE A 29 0.77 6.44 -8.82
N LEU A 30 -0.39 7.02 -8.63
CA LEU A 30 -0.54 8.10 -7.68
C LEU A 30 -1.59 7.69 -6.68
N PHE A 31 -1.32 7.97 -5.43
CA PHE A 31 -2.22 7.56 -4.38
C PHE A 31 -2.59 8.77 -3.53
N TYR A 32 -3.87 8.95 -3.33
CA TYR A 32 -4.38 10.10 -2.59
C TYR A 32 -4.99 9.67 -1.28
N PRO A 33 -5.14 10.60 -0.35
CA PRO A 33 -5.67 10.25 0.97
C PRO A 33 -6.99 9.50 0.87
N GLY A 34 -7.09 8.48 1.66
CA GLY A 34 -8.29 7.64 1.67
C GLY A 34 -8.16 6.43 0.78
N GLU A 35 -7.20 6.42 -0.11
CA GLU A 35 -7.06 5.28 -1.00
C GLU A 35 -6.34 4.16 -0.31
N GLU A 36 -6.69 2.95 -0.71
CA GLU A 36 -6.18 1.77 -0.06
C GLU A 36 -5.45 0.92 -1.07
N VAL A 37 -4.37 0.31 -0.65
CA VAL A 37 -3.66 -0.64 -1.50
C VAL A 37 -3.67 -1.99 -0.82
N THR A 38 -3.56 -3.03 -1.61
CA THR A 38 -3.57 -4.39 -1.11
C THR A 38 -2.31 -5.09 -1.60
N TYR A 39 -1.82 -6.00 -0.79
CA TYR A 39 -0.61 -6.74 -1.13
C TYR A 39 -0.91 -8.21 -1.25
N SER A 40 -0.12 -8.89 -2.03
CA SER A 40 -0.22 -10.34 -2.07
C SER A 40 1.18 -10.90 -2.18
N CYS A 41 1.37 -12.13 -1.77
CA CYS A 41 2.66 -12.77 -1.82
C CYS A 41 2.71 -13.72 -3.00
N HIS A 42 3.91 -13.96 -3.50
CA HIS A 42 4.06 -14.91 -4.61
C HIS A 42 3.70 -16.31 -4.12
N THR A 43 3.37 -17.16 -5.04
CA THR A 43 3.01 -18.53 -4.72
C THR A 43 4.12 -19.15 -3.89
N GLY A 44 3.76 -19.82 -2.84
CA GLY A 44 4.75 -20.47 -1.95
C GLY A 44 5.16 -19.59 -0.80
N TYR A 45 4.64 -18.36 -0.73
CA TYR A 45 4.96 -17.47 0.36
C TYR A 45 3.69 -17.08 1.09
N VAL A 46 3.84 -16.83 2.38
CA VAL A 46 2.72 -16.51 3.24
C VAL A 46 2.86 -15.09 3.74
N LEU A 47 1.78 -14.36 3.69
CA LEU A 47 1.79 -12.97 4.09
C LEU A 47 1.61 -12.86 5.59
N ALA A 48 2.46 -12.07 6.22
CA ALA A 48 2.36 -11.78 7.63
C ALA A 48 2.08 -10.30 7.79
N GLY A 49 1.20 -9.97 8.68
CA GLY A 49 0.80 -8.60 8.89
C GLY A 49 -0.49 -8.33 8.15
N ARG A 50 -0.80 -7.07 7.98
CA ARG A 50 -2.02 -6.72 7.29
C ARG A 50 -1.74 -6.63 5.82
N ASP A 51 -2.68 -7.06 5.02
CA ASP A 51 -2.49 -7.09 3.58
C ASP A 51 -2.88 -5.77 2.92
N ARG A 52 -3.20 -4.76 3.68
CA ARG A 52 -3.57 -3.49 3.07
C ARG A 52 -3.07 -2.31 3.88
N ARG A 53 -2.95 -1.19 3.21
CA ARG A 53 -2.55 0.04 3.83
C ARG A 53 -3.38 1.16 3.23
N VAL A 54 -3.59 2.21 4.00
CA VAL A 54 -4.42 3.33 3.56
C VAL A 54 -3.56 4.59 3.52
N CYS A 55 -3.73 5.37 2.49
CA CYS A 55 -3.02 6.63 2.39
C CYS A 55 -3.68 7.63 3.32
N GLY A 56 -2.90 8.19 4.21
CA GLY A 56 -3.42 9.16 5.19
C GLY A 56 -3.40 10.55 4.63
N GLU A 57 -4.06 11.43 5.33
CA GLU A 57 -4.17 12.79 4.87
C GLU A 57 -2.87 13.56 4.94
N ASP A 58 -1.93 13.09 5.69
CA ASP A 58 -0.65 13.74 5.78
C ASP A 58 0.33 13.18 4.74
N GLY A 59 -0.11 12.33 3.86
CA GLY A 59 0.75 11.80 2.84
C GLY A 59 1.54 10.58 3.25
N THR A 60 1.19 9.96 4.36
CA THR A 60 1.91 8.77 4.80
C THR A 60 0.98 7.57 4.82
N TRP A 61 1.55 6.40 4.65
CA TRP A 61 0.79 5.17 4.63
C TRP A 61 0.55 4.66 6.03
N SER A 62 -0.64 4.15 6.27
CA SER A 62 -0.97 3.60 7.57
C SER A 62 -0.28 2.26 7.75
N GLY A 63 -0.09 1.86 8.98
CA GLY A 63 0.43 0.56 9.29
C GLY A 63 1.82 0.33 8.78
N ALA A 64 2.15 -0.90 8.57
CA ALA A 64 3.48 -1.28 8.13
C ALA A 64 3.39 -2.14 6.90
N LEU A 65 4.46 -2.19 6.14
CA LEU A 65 4.54 -3.04 4.99
C LEU A 65 4.48 -4.48 5.46
N PRO A 66 3.64 -5.30 4.88
CA PRO A 66 3.60 -6.70 5.30
C PRO A 66 4.84 -7.42 4.82
N SER A 67 5.03 -8.62 5.28
CA SER A 67 6.16 -9.42 4.84
C SER A 67 5.65 -10.72 4.23
N CYS A 68 6.43 -11.28 3.34
CA CYS A 68 6.09 -12.54 2.71
C CYS A 68 7.19 -13.52 3.04
N SER A 69 6.85 -14.57 3.79
CA SER A 69 7.81 -15.56 4.20
C SER A 69 7.55 -16.85 3.49
N LYS A 70 8.63 -17.58 3.22
CA LYS A 70 8.48 -18.84 2.55
C LYS A 70 7.62 -19.75 3.40
N TRP A 71 6.67 -20.40 2.76
CA TRP A 71 5.80 -21.29 3.48
C TRP A 71 6.63 -22.49 3.89
N MET A 72 6.61 -22.81 5.17
CA MET A 72 7.36 -23.92 5.63
C MET A 72 6.47 -24.99 6.07
N ASN A 73 6.72 -26.15 5.57
CA ASN A 73 5.93 -27.24 5.93
C ASN A 73 6.59 -27.88 7.10
N PRO A 74 5.94 -28.03 8.21
CA PRO A 74 6.55 -28.59 9.42
C PRO A 74 6.98 -30.02 9.26
#